data_ca3d5341300fa0d04fba643926a6c866
#
_entry.id   ca3d5341300fa0d04fba643926a6c866
#
_cell.length_a   1.000
_cell.length_b   1.000
_cell.length_c   1.000
_cell.angle_alpha   90.00
_cell.angle_beta   90.00
_cell.angle_gamma   90.00
#
_symmetry.space_group_name_H-M   'P 1'
#
loop_
_entity.id
_entity.type
_entity.pdbx_description
1 polymer ?
#
loop_
_entity_poly.entity_id
_entity_poly.type
_entity_poly.pdbx_seq_one_letter_code
_entity_poly.pdbx_strand_id
1 'polypeptide(L)'
;MSKASVYQEWMIRASSKKIPAALWLPLEGDLPYPLVMVGHGGSGHKTSNLVLDIVNELVEPLKIAVLAIDGPVHGARRVDSKDGAAVRQEFRDLWSRGGGVDSMVEDWRAALDDVCSRPDIDSERIAWYGISMGTAYGVPVIAADSRISAAVLGMWGTCLKPSERLEQDAINIHIPVLFQTKLEDEIFTEEGQNTLFNLLKSSQKRIVKYQGGHTDPKGAQLKEAVEFLQTYLVF
;
A
#
# COMPACT_ATOMS: atom_id res chain seq x y z
N MET A 1 -1.97 26.37 -1.39
CA MET A 1 -2.95 26.02 -0.36
C MET A 1 -3.52 24.67 -0.76
N SER A 2 -3.27 23.60 0.01
CA SER A 2 -3.90 22.30 -0.23
C SER A 2 -5.42 22.49 -0.11
N LYS A 3 -6.18 22.11 -1.16
CA LYS A 3 -7.63 22.05 -1.05
C LYS A 3 -7.95 20.97 -0.01
N ALA A 4 -8.74 21.30 1.00
CA ALA A 4 -9.11 20.36 2.03
C ALA A 4 -9.97 19.24 1.41
N SER A 5 -9.52 17.98 1.52
CA SER A 5 -10.32 16.78 1.20
C SER A 5 -11.25 16.44 2.37
N VAL A 6 -12.28 15.64 2.13
CA VAL A 6 -13.08 15.06 3.21
C VAL A 6 -12.28 13.94 3.85
N TYR A 7 -11.88 14.12 5.10
CA TYR A 7 -11.15 13.13 5.89
C TYR A 7 -12.08 12.46 6.90
N GLN A 8 -12.01 11.12 6.94
CA GLN A 8 -12.75 10.28 7.88
C GLN A 8 -11.79 9.27 8.50
N GLU A 9 -11.86 9.11 9.82
CA GLU A 9 -11.11 8.10 10.57
C GLU A 9 -12.07 7.32 11.47
N TRP A 10 -12.00 5.99 11.40
CA TRP A 10 -12.89 5.12 12.19
C TRP A 10 -12.25 3.76 12.48
N MET A 11 -12.93 2.99 13.32
CA MET A 11 -12.58 1.59 13.61
C MET A 11 -13.55 0.67 12.89
N ILE A 12 -13.06 -0.04 11.89
CA ILE A 12 -13.80 -1.13 11.25
C ILE A 12 -13.86 -2.30 12.22
N ARG A 13 -15.05 -2.89 12.35
CA ARG A 13 -15.27 -4.07 13.18
C ARG A 13 -15.42 -5.29 12.28
N ALA A 14 -14.42 -6.17 12.27
CA ALA A 14 -14.45 -7.41 11.53
C ALA A 14 -14.22 -8.59 12.48
N SER A 15 -15.28 -9.41 12.67
CA SER A 15 -15.27 -10.52 13.64
C SER A 15 -14.89 -10.01 15.04
N SER A 16 -13.77 -10.45 15.61
CA SER A 16 -13.27 -10.01 16.93
C SER A 16 -12.25 -8.87 16.86
N LYS A 17 -11.90 -8.40 15.65
CA LYS A 17 -10.83 -7.41 15.43
C LYS A 17 -11.40 -5.99 15.30
N LYS A 18 -10.57 -5.02 15.70
CA LYS A 18 -10.77 -3.59 15.42
C LYS A 18 -9.65 -3.14 14.51
N ILE A 19 -10.02 -2.62 13.34
CA ILE A 19 -9.08 -2.20 12.30
C ILE A 19 -9.12 -0.68 12.20
N PRO A 20 -8.06 0.03 12.61
CA PRO A 20 -8.00 1.48 12.48
C PRO A 20 -7.86 1.86 11.01
N ALA A 21 -8.83 2.58 10.47
CA ALA A 21 -8.89 2.99 9.07
C ALA A 21 -8.97 4.52 8.92
N ALA A 22 -8.49 5.01 7.80
CA ALA A 22 -8.60 6.40 7.36
C ALA A 22 -8.99 6.45 5.88
N LEU A 23 -9.93 7.32 5.53
CA LEU A 23 -10.41 7.53 4.16
C LEU A 23 -10.35 9.03 3.84
N TRP A 24 -9.83 9.35 2.67
CA TRP A 24 -9.86 10.67 2.08
C TRP A 24 -10.69 10.63 0.80
N LEU A 25 -11.64 11.55 0.70
CA LEU A 25 -12.51 11.71 -0.46
C LEU A 25 -12.33 13.10 -1.05
N PRO A 26 -12.48 13.27 -2.37
CA PRO A 26 -12.58 14.58 -2.99
C PRO A 26 -13.76 15.39 -2.42
N LEU A 27 -13.60 16.72 -2.33
CA LEU A 27 -14.70 17.61 -1.93
C LEU A 27 -15.82 17.64 -2.97
N GLU A 28 -15.44 17.59 -4.25
CA GLU A 28 -16.35 17.67 -5.37
C GLU A 28 -15.83 16.78 -6.50
N GLY A 29 -16.72 16.26 -7.33
CA GLY A 29 -16.42 15.45 -8.49
C GLY A 29 -17.55 14.52 -8.85
N ASP A 30 -17.38 13.80 -9.96
CA ASP A 30 -18.36 12.82 -10.43
C ASP A 30 -18.26 11.51 -9.61
N LEU A 31 -19.36 11.12 -9.01
CA LEU A 31 -19.47 9.88 -8.24
C LEU A 31 -19.80 8.69 -9.17
N PRO A 32 -19.36 7.46 -8.80
CA PRO A 32 -18.51 7.10 -7.65
C PRO A 32 -17.01 7.31 -7.96
N TYR A 33 -16.21 7.56 -6.90
CA TYR A 33 -14.76 7.77 -7.03
C TYR A 33 -13.98 6.46 -7.14
N PRO A 34 -12.98 6.39 -8.03
CA PRO A 34 -11.96 5.33 -7.97
C PRO A 34 -11.24 5.33 -6.62
N LEU A 35 -10.68 4.19 -6.23
CA LEU A 35 -10.05 4.02 -4.92
C LEU A 35 -8.59 3.55 -5.04
N VAL A 36 -7.69 4.17 -4.29
CA VAL A 36 -6.35 3.63 -4.03
C VAL A 36 -6.23 3.21 -2.57
N MET A 37 -5.93 1.93 -2.36
CA MET A 37 -5.54 1.39 -1.06
C MET A 37 -4.06 1.68 -0.83
N VAL A 38 -3.70 2.35 0.27
CA VAL A 38 -2.32 2.78 0.53
C VAL A 38 -1.74 2.05 1.74
N GLY A 39 -0.80 1.14 1.48
CA GLY A 39 0.01 0.48 2.49
C GLY A 39 1.21 1.34 2.89
N HIS A 40 1.28 1.76 4.17
CA HIS A 40 2.38 2.56 4.70
C HIS A 40 3.67 1.76 4.92
N GLY A 41 4.80 2.45 5.09
CA GLY A 41 6.10 1.85 5.38
C GLY A 41 6.25 1.38 6.84
N GLY A 42 7.29 0.59 7.12
CA GLY A 42 7.51 -0.06 8.43
C GLY A 42 7.81 0.88 9.61
N SER A 43 7.96 2.16 9.39
CA SER A 43 8.12 3.18 10.44
C SER A 43 6.94 4.16 10.50
N GLY A 44 5.90 3.94 9.68
CA GLY A 44 4.76 4.83 9.53
C GLY A 44 3.48 4.32 10.18
N HIS A 45 2.37 4.88 9.76
CA HIS A 45 1.01 4.51 10.10
C HIS A 45 0.06 5.07 9.03
N LYS A 46 -1.25 4.78 9.12
CA LYS A 46 -2.26 5.17 8.13
C LYS A 46 -2.33 6.67 7.79
N THR A 47 -1.79 7.55 8.62
CA THR A 47 -1.75 9.01 8.41
C THR A 47 -0.32 9.56 8.40
N SER A 48 0.70 8.72 8.18
CA SER A 48 2.10 9.16 8.06
C SER A 48 2.36 9.90 6.75
N ASN A 49 3.50 10.60 6.67
CA ASN A 49 3.85 11.45 5.54
C ASN A 49 3.77 10.72 4.19
N LEU A 50 4.23 9.47 4.09
CA LEU A 50 4.10 8.68 2.87
C LEU A 50 2.65 8.59 2.38
N VAL A 51 1.71 8.33 3.29
CA VAL A 51 0.28 8.25 2.95
C VAL A 51 -0.25 9.61 2.55
N LEU A 52 0.09 10.66 3.31
CA LEU A 52 -0.37 12.02 3.03
C LEU A 52 0.20 12.59 1.72
N ASP A 53 1.42 12.23 1.34
CA ASP A 53 2.00 12.60 0.05
C ASP A 53 1.16 12.00 -1.10
N ILE A 54 0.75 10.74 -1.01
CA ILE A 54 -0.14 10.09 -1.98
C ILE A 54 -1.54 10.74 -1.97
N VAL A 55 -2.10 11.02 -0.80
CA VAL A 55 -3.39 11.74 -0.66
C VAL A 55 -3.36 13.07 -1.39
N ASN A 56 -2.30 13.85 -1.19
CA ASN A 56 -2.16 15.17 -1.82
C ASN A 56 -2.08 15.12 -3.35
N GLU A 57 -1.50 14.07 -3.90
CA GLU A 57 -1.37 13.89 -5.35
C GLU A 57 -2.62 13.28 -6.01
N LEU A 58 -3.39 12.46 -5.28
CA LEU A 58 -4.50 11.70 -5.86
C LEU A 58 -5.87 12.34 -5.59
N VAL A 59 -6.16 12.78 -4.36
CA VAL A 59 -7.54 13.02 -3.95
C VAL A 59 -8.13 14.22 -4.68
N GLU A 60 -7.61 15.42 -4.46
CA GLU A 60 -8.15 16.61 -5.11
C GLU A 60 -7.70 16.77 -6.58
N PRO A 61 -6.42 16.49 -6.94
CA PRO A 61 -5.99 16.68 -8.32
C PRO A 61 -6.62 15.70 -9.32
N LEU A 62 -6.80 14.42 -8.92
CA LEU A 62 -7.26 13.35 -9.82
C LEU A 62 -8.64 12.79 -9.48
N LYS A 63 -9.25 13.27 -8.39
CA LYS A 63 -10.56 12.80 -7.91
C LYS A 63 -10.57 11.29 -7.60
N ILE A 64 -9.48 10.79 -7.02
CA ILE A 64 -9.30 9.41 -6.60
C ILE A 64 -9.36 9.36 -5.07
N ALA A 65 -10.25 8.55 -4.50
CA ALA A 65 -10.30 8.30 -3.07
C ALA A 65 -9.09 7.51 -2.57
N VAL A 66 -8.69 7.72 -1.32
CA VAL A 66 -7.57 7.01 -0.69
C VAL A 66 -8.01 6.36 0.60
N LEU A 67 -7.79 5.04 0.73
CA LEU A 67 -7.99 4.26 1.96
C LEU A 67 -6.65 3.81 2.52
N ALA A 68 -6.44 3.98 3.82
CA ALA A 68 -5.29 3.41 4.52
C ALA A 68 -5.71 2.79 5.86
N ILE A 69 -5.03 1.73 6.27
CA ILE A 69 -5.19 1.12 7.61
C ILE A 69 -3.84 1.03 8.31
N ASP A 70 -3.86 0.93 9.64
CA ASP A 70 -2.62 0.72 10.40
C ASP A 70 -2.13 -0.72 10.25
N GLY A 71 -0.82 -0.88 10.06
CA GLY A 71 -0.13 -2.17 10.11
C GLY A 71 -0.20 -2.82 11.51
N PRO A 72 0.24 -4.08 11.67
CA PRO A 72 -0.08 -4.89 12.84
C PRO A 72 0.47 -4.34 14.17
N VAL A 73 1.58 -3.60 14.13
CA VAL A 73 2.23 -3.00 15.31
C VAL A 73 2.31 -1.47 15.21
N HIS A 74 1.43 -0.85 14.42
CA HIS A 74 1.53 0.56 14.04
C HIS A 74 0.31 1.38 14.47
N GLY A 75 0.49 2.68 14.57
CA GLY A 75 -0.57 3.66 14.74
C GLY A 75 -1.51 3.36 15.92
N ALA A 76 -2.82 3.39 15.67
CA ALA A 76 -3.85 3.20 16.70
C ALA A 76 -4.00 1.73 17.19
N ARG A 77 -3.22 0.78 16.66
CA ARG A 77 -3.09 -0.56 17.24
C ARG A 77 -2.16 -0.60 18.45
N ARG A 78 -1.42 0.47 18.69
CA ARG A 78 -0.48 0.60 19.80
C ARG A 78 -1.16 1.19 21.03
N VAL A 79 -0.61 0.83 22.20
CA VAL A 79 -0.98 1.42 23.49
C VAL A 79 0.05 2.43 23.99
N ASP A 80 1.20 2.53 23.29
CA ASP A 80 2.29 3.46 23.58
C ASP A 80 2.43 4.52 22.45
N SER A 81 3.24 5.52 22.70
CA SER A 81 3.50 6.62 21.74
C SER A 81 4.76 6.42 20.89
N LYS A 82 5.32 5.20 20.85
CA LYS A 82 6.52 4.94 20.03
C LYS A 82 6.18 5.04 18.55
N ASP A 83 7.14 5.53 17.79
CA ASP A 83 7.09 5.65 16.35
C ASP A 83 8.45 5.40 15.70
N GLY A 84 8.54 5.59 14.41
CA GLY A 84 9.79 5.60 13.65
C GLY A 84 10.62 4.32 13.81
N ALA A 85 11.85 4.46 14.27
CA ALA A 85 12.83 3.37 14.34
C ALA A 85 12.40 2.25 15.31
N ALA A 86 11.77 2.58 16.45
CA ALA A 86 11.32 1.61 17.43
C ALA A 86 10.21 0.72 16.86
N VAL A 87 9.23 1.31 16.19
CA VAL A 87 8.12 0.56 15.54
C VAL A 87 8.64 -0.28 14.39
N ARG A 88 9.59 0.25 13.60
CA ARG A 88 10.23 -0.53 12.54
C ARG A 88 10.96 -1.76 13.06
N GLN A 89 11.61 -1.67 14.23
CA GLN A 89 12.26 -2.83 14.84
C GLN A 89 11.21 -3.87 15.31
N GLU A 90 10.14 -3.44 15.96
CA GLU A 90 9.05 -4.33 16.36
C GLU A 90 8.38 -5.01 15.15
N PHE A 91 8.23 -4.29 14.04
CA PHE A 91 7.75 -4.88 12.79
C PHE A 91 8.73 -5.94 12.24
N ARG A 92 10.05 -5.67 12.25
CA ARG A 92 11.05 -6.67 11.85
C ARG A 92 11.01 -7.92 12.70
N ASP A 93 10.86 -7.76 14.01
CA ASP A 93 10.71 -8.87 14.95
C ASP A 93 9.42 -9.67 14.69
N LEU A 94 8.32 -8.98 14.35
CA LEU A 94 7.08 -9.62 13.92
C LEU A 94 7.29 -10.37 12.60
N TRP A 95 7.92 -9.72 11.61
CA TRP A 95 8.17 -10.31 10.29
C TRP A 95 9.00 -11.60 10.40
N SER A 96 10.05 -11.63 11.24
CA SER A 96 10.86 -12.81 11.46
C SER A 96 10.08 -14.03 11.99
N ARG A 97 8.87 -13.81 12.49
CA ARG A 97 7.92 -14.84 12.98
C ARG A 97 6.71 -15.03 12.06
N GLY A 98 6.82 -14.64 10.81
CA GLY A 98 5.76 -14.79 9.78
C GLY A 98 4.90 -13.56 9.53
N GLY A 99 5.21 -12.41 10.16
CA GLY A 99 4.65 -11.09 9.83
C GLY A 99 3.17 -10.89 10.12
N GLY A 100 2.44 -11.90 10.58
CA GLY A 100 0.98 -11.80 10.72
C GLY A 100 0.27 -11.58 9.36
N VAL A 101 0.82 -12.12 8.27
CA VAL A 101 0.38 -11.84 6.90
C VAL A 101 -1.11 -12.17 6.69
N ASP A 102 -1.57 -13.35 7.10
CA ASP A 102 -2.98 -13.74 6.95
C ASP A 102 -3.92 -12.78 7.67
N SER A 103 -3.54 -12.37 8.89
CA SER A 103 -4.30 -11.39 9.66
C SER A 103 -4.41 -10.04 8.94
N MET A 104 -3.32 -9.59 8.31
CA MET A 104 -3.32 -8.33 7.55
C MET A 104 -4.10 -8.44 6.24
N VAL A 105 -4.07 -9.59 5.56
CA VAL A 105 -4.93 -9.84 4.39
C VAL A 105 -6.41 -9.76 4.77
N GLU A 106 -6.81 -10.42 5.87
CA GLU A 106 -8.18 -10.32 6.40
C GLU A 106 -8.57 -8.88 6.73
N ASP A 107 -7.68 -8.14 7.39
CA ASP A 107 -7.93 -6.74 7.78
C ASP A 107 -8.12 -5.83 6.57
N TRP A 108 -7.27 -5.96 5.53
CA TRP A 108 -7.38 -5.20 4.30
C TRP A 108 -8.64 -5.54 3.50
N ARG A 109 -9.00 -6.82 3.43
CA ARG A 109 -10.23 -7.24 2.76
C ARG A 109 -11.46 -6.70 3.49
N ALA A 110 -11.49 -6.77 4.82
CA ALA A 110 -12.58 -6.20 5.61
C ALA A 110 -12.67 -4.67 5.44
N ALA A 111 -11.54 -3.97 5.36
CA ALA A 111 -11.52 -2.54 5.09
C ALA A 111 -12.03 -2.21 3.68
N LEU A 112 -11.69 -3.02 2.69
CA LEU A 112 -12.18 -2.87 1.33
C LEU A 112 -13.68 -3.16 1.25
N ASP A 113 -14.18 -4.19 1.93
CA ASP A 113 -15.61 -4.52 1.99
C ASP A 113 -16.43 -3.38 2.61
N ASP A 114 -15.93 -2.81 3.72
CA ASP A 114 -16.56 -1.68 4.39
C ASP A 114 -16.66 -0.45 3.47
N VAL A 115 -15.56 -0.11 2.80
CA VAL A 115 -15.50 1.07 1.93
C VAL A 115 -16.27 0.86 0.63
N CYS A 116 -16.22 -0.32 0.01
CA CYS A 116 -16.98 -0.62 -1.21
C CYS A 116 -18.50 -0.73 -0.99
N SER A 117 -18.97 -0.82 0.27
CA SER A 117 -20.40 -0.71 0.57
C SER A 117 -20.97 0.71 0.42
N ARG A 118 -20.11 1.70 0.27
CA ARG A 118 -20.46 3.13 0.15
C ARG A 118 -20.85 3.48 -1.29
N PRO A 119 -21.87 4.32 -1.49
CA PRO A 119 -22.30 4.73 -2.83
C PRO A 119 -21.32 5.71 -3.52
N ASP A 120 -20.39 6.30 -2.77
CA ASP A 120 -19.42 7.27 -3.26
C ASP A 120 -18.10 6.62 -3.72
N ILE A 121 -17.95 5.29 -3.61
CA ILE A 121 -16.75 4.53 -4.02
C ILE A 121 -17.07 3.60 -5.19
N ASP A 122 -16.24 3.64 -6.21
CA ASP A 122 -16.31 2.73 -7.36
C ASP A 122 -15.58 1.42 -7.05
N SER A 123 -16.35 0.37 -6.81
CA SER A 123 -15.83 -0.97 -6.51
C SER A 123 -15.15 -1.67 -7.70
N GLU A 124 -15.29 -1.14 -8.93
CA GLU A 124 -14.68 -1.70 -10.14
C GLU A 124 -13.34 -1.03 -10.49
N ARG A 125 -13.02 0.13 -9.86
CA ARG A 125 -11.80 0.89 -10.11
C ARG A 125 -10.97 1.03 -8.84
N ILE A 126 -10.29 -0.06 -8.47
CA ILE A 126 -9.49 -0.16 -7.24
C ILE A 126 -8.04 -0.48 -7.60
N ALA A 127 -7.10 0.27 -7.00
CA ALA A 127 -5.68 -0.02 -7.12
C ALA A 127 -4.98 -0.05 -5.75
N TRP A 128 -3.78 -0.63 -5.74
CA TRP A 128 -2.90 -0.67 -4.59
C TRP A 128 -1.69 0.25 -4.79
N TYR A 129 -1.33 0.99 -3.75
CA TYR A 129 -0.03 1.61 -3.61
C TYR A 129 0.62 1.14 -2.31
N GLY A 130 1.83 0.58 -2.39
CA GLY A 130 2.53 0.19 -1.18
C GLY A 130 4.00 -0.08 -1.43
N ILE A 131 4.86 0.68 -0.76
CA ILE A 131 6.32 0.58 -0.84
C ILE A 131 6.87 0.04 0.47
N SER A 132 7.97 -0.73 0.44
CA SER A 132 8.58 -1.34 1.61
C SER A 132 7.57 -2.29 2.32
N MET A 133 7.25 -2.08 3.59
CA MET A 133 6.23 -2.87 4.29
C MET A 133 4.88 -2.88 3.53
N GLY A 134 4.52 -1.79 2.84
CA GLY A 134 3.35 -1.74 1.97
C GLY A 134 3.41 -2.74 0.81
N THR A 135 4.60 -3.10 0.30
CA THR A 135 4.79 -4.20 -0.64
C THR A 135 4.65 -5.56 0.05
N ALA A 136 5.23 -5.71 1.24
CA ALA A 136 5.20 -6.97 1.99
C ALA A 136 3.78 -7.47 2.26
N TYR A 137 2.87 -6.56 2.59
CA TYR A 137 1.44 -6.89 2.76
C TYR A 137 0.65 -6.74 1.45
N GLY A 138 1.06 -5.85 0.55
CA GLY A 138 0.39 -5.63 -0.73
C GLY A 138 0.36 -6.86 -1.62
N VAL A 139 1.47 -7.56 -1.76
CA VAL A 139 1.55 -8.79 -2.57
C VAL A 139 0.51 -9.83 -2.14
N PRO A 140 0.43 -10.26 -0.86
CA PRO A 140 -0.60 -11.20 -0.44
C PRO A 140 -2.03 -10.65 -0.50
N VAL A 141 -2.25 -9.36 -0.26
CA VAL A 141 -3.57 -8.73 -0.39
C VAL A 141 -4.05 -8.75 -1.84
N ILE A 142 -3.20 -8.34 -2.79
CA ILE A 142 -3.52 -8.35 -4.23
C ILE A 142 -3.80 -9.78 -4.72
N ALA A 143 -3.01 -10.75 -4.29
CA ALA A 143 -3.23 -12.15 -4.66
C ALA A 143 -4.55 -12.72 -4.10
N ALA A 144 -5.04 -12.18 -2.97
CA ALA A 144 -6.24 -12.65 -2.29
C ALA A 144 -7.53 -11.92 -2.69
N ASP A 145 -7.44 -10.76 -3.37
CA ASP A 145 -8.61 -9.94 -3.70
C ASP A 145 -8.59 -9.47 -5.16
N SER A 146 -9.44 -10.05 -5.98
CA SER A 146 -9.53 -9.78 -7.42
C SER A 146 -10.10 -8.41 -7.79
N ARG A 147 -10.62 -7.65 -6.85
CA ARG A 147 -11.09 -6.27 -7.09
C ARG A 147 -9.95 -5.31 -7.37
N ILE A 148 -8.73 -5.62 -6.92
CA ILE A 148 -7.56 -4.77 -7.15
C ILE A 148 -7.08 -4.98 -8.59
N SER A 149 -7.13 -3.92 -9.39
CA SER A 149 -6.92 -3.96 -10.85
C SER A 149 -5.56 -3.45 -11.31
N ALA A 150 -4.81 -2.72 -10.47
CA ALA A 150 -3.45 -2.24 -10.74
C ALA A 150 -2.67 -2.04 -9.43
N ALA A 151 -1.33 -2.09 -9.48
CA ALA A 151 -0.53 -1.94 -8.28
C ALA A 151 0.80 -1.19 -8.51
N VAL A 152 1.15 -0.33 -7.55
CA VAL A 152 2.51 0.18 -7.36
C VAL A 152 3.10 -0.53 -6.15
N LEU A 153 4.20 -1.25 -6.37
CA LEU A 153 4.94 -2.03 -5.39
C LEU A 153 6.42 -1.65 -5.43
N GLY A 154 7.21 -2.12 -4.48
CA GLY A 154 8.67 -2.00 -4.55
C GLY A 154 9.35 -1.81 -3.22
N MET A 155 10.68 -1.59 -3.26
CA MET A 155 11.54 -1.42 -2.10
C MET A 155 11.32 -2.51 -1.03
N TRP A 156 11.06 -3.74 -1.51
CA TRP A 156 10.93 -4.97 -0.74
C TRP A 156 11.35 -6.14 -1.61
N GLY A 157 11.93 -7.18 -1.01
CA GLY A 157 12.44 -8.33 -1.76
C GLY A 157 12.45 -9.62 -0.94
N THR A 158 12.81 -10.70 -1.58
CA THR A 158 12.89 -12.05 -0.98
C THR A 158 14.11 -12.25 -0.08
N CYS A 159 15.00 -11.25 0.02
CA CYS A 159 16.17 -11.27 0.89
C CYS A 159 15.83 -11.16 2.38
N LEU A 160 14.66 -10.62 2.75
CA LEU A 160 14.21 -10.56 4.15
C LEU A 160 13.30 -11.74 4.44
N LYS A 161 13.82 -12.68 5.21
CA LYS A 161 13.10 -13.93 5.56
C LYS A 161 12.18 -13.76 6.79
N PRO A 162 11.09 -14.54 6.88
CA PRO A 162 10.61 -15.53 5.88
C PRO A 162 10.01 -14.85 4.64
N SER A 163 10.20 -15.41 3.44
CA SER A 163 9.69 -14.87 2.16
C SER A 163 8.81 -15.86 1.39
N GLU A 164 8.66 -17.07 1.88
CA GLU A 164 7.97 -18.17 1.19
C GLU A 164 6.51 -17.81 0.84
N ARG A 165 5.80 -17.17 1.78
CA ARG A 165 4.43 -16.70 1.54
C ARG A 165 4.36 -15.62 0.47
N LEU A 166 5.30 -14.68 0.49
CA LEU A 166 5.40 -13.62 -0.49
C LEU A 166 5.68 -14.18 -1.90
N GLU A 167 6.56 -15.18 -1.99
CA GLU A 167 6.92 -15.86 -3.24
C GLU A 167 5.72 -16.64 -3.81
N GLN A 168 4.95 -17.33 -2.94
CA GLN A 168 3.75 -18.06 -3.31
C GLN A 168 2.62 -17.14 -3.81
N ASP A 169 2.44 -15.99 -3.18
CA ASP A 169 1.40 -15.04 -3.57
C ASP A 169 1.78 -14.25 -4.83
N ALA A 170 3.07 -13.90 -5.01
CA ALA A 170 3.54 -13.14 -6.17
C ALA A 170 3.25 -13.82 -7.51
N ILE A 171 3.30 -15.16 -7.58
CA ILE A 171 2.99 -15.91 -8.81
C ILE A 171 1.52 -15.86 -9.21
N ASN A 172 0.64 -15.38 -8.34
CA ASN A 172 -0.79 -15.22 -8.60
C ASN A 172 -1.17 -13.78 -9.01
N ILE A 173 -0.20 -12.88 -9.12
CA ILE A 173 -0.44 -11.48 -9.51
C ILE A 173 -0.30 -11.34 -11.01
N HIS A 174 -1.42 -11.06 -11.70
CA HIS A 174 -1.51 -10.90 -13.16
C HIS A 174 -1.88 -9.48 -13.59
N ILE A 175 -2.25 -8.61 -12.66
CA ILE A 175 -2.63 -7.21 -12.93
C ILE A 175 -1.42 -6.36 -13.33
N PRO A 176 -1.61 -5.19 -13.97
CA PRO A 176 -0.54 -4.23 -14.21
C PRO A 176 0.22 -3.85 -12.95
N VAL A 177 1.57 -3.87 -13.00
CA VAL A 177 2.42 -3.54 -11.84
C VAL A 177 3.55 -2.60 -12.23
N LEU A 178 3.64 -1.46 -11.54
CA LEU A 178 4.85 -0.65 -11.47
C LEU A 178 5.65 -1.06 -10.23
N PHE A 179 6.86 -1.58 -10.42
CA PHE A 179 7.75 -1.97 -9.32
C PHE A 179 8.88 -0.96 -9.19
N GLN A 180 8.96 -0.26 -8.07
CA GLN A 180 9.92 0.82 -7.84
C GLN A 180 11.04 0.37 -6.91
N THR A 181 12.28 0.65 -7.25
CA THR A 181 13.46 0.32 -6.44
C THR A 181 14.40 1.51 -6.28
N LYS A 182 15.34 1.41 -5.35
CA LYS A 182 16.41 2.40 -5.13
C LYS A 182 17.76 1.77 -5.42
N LEU A 183 18.65 2.53 -6.03
CA LEU A 183 20.00 2.05 -6.42
C LEU A 183 20.89 1.81 -5.19
N GLU A 184 20.76 2.63 -4.16
CA GLU A 184 21.54 2.55 -2.93
C GLU A 184 20.69 2.03 -1.75
N ASP A 185 19.70 1.15 -2.02
CA ASP A 185 18.86 0.55 -0.97
C ASP A 185 19.71 -0.29 -0.01
N GLU A 186 19.89 0.20 1.22
CA GLU A 186 20.72 -0.43 2.23
C GLU A 186 19.98 -1.54 3.02
N ILE A 187 18.68 -1.73 2.77
CA ILE A 187 17.84 -2.73 3.46
C ILE A 187 17.56 -3.93 2.56
N PHE A 188 17.20 -3.69 1.30
CA PHE A 188 16.82 -4.74 0.37
C PHE A 188 17.79 -4.83 -0.79
N THR A 189 18.41 -6.00 -0.96
CA THR A 189 19.33 -6.25 -2.07
C THR A 189 18.62 -6.15 -3.41
N GLU A 190 19.36 -5.69 -4.44
CA GLU A 190 18.85 -5.65 -5.82
C GLU A 190 18.40 -7.03 -6.30
N GLU A 191 19.14 -8.09 -5.97
CA GLU A 191 18.81 -9.47 -6.30
C GLU A 191 17.48 -9.90 -5.69
N GLY A 192 17.25 -9.60 -4.38
CA GLY A 192 16.01 -9.95 -3.70
C GLY A 192 14.80 -9.21 -4.27
N GLN A 193 14.95 -7.94 -4.63
CA GLN A 193 13.91 -7.13 -5.26
C GLN A 193 13.60 -7.63 -6.68
N ASN A 194 14.63 -7.91 -7.49
CA ASN A 194 14.47 -8.48 -8.83
C ASN A 194 13.83 -9.88 -8.79
N THR A 195 14.17 -10.70 -7.80
CA THR A 195 13.55 -12.02 -7.60
C THR A 195 12.04 -11.87 -7.37
N LEU A 196 11.62 -11.00 -6.45
CA LEU A 196 10.19 -10.74 -6.22
C LEU A 196 9.49 -10.22 -7.48
N PHE A 197 10.09 -9.24 -8.17
CA PHE A 197 9.55 -8.72 -9.42
C PHE A 197 9.38 -9.80 -10.49
N ASN A 198 10.36 -10.69 -10.65
CA ASN A 198 10.31 -11.76 -11.67
C ASN A 198 9.23 -12.81 -11.37
N LEU A 199 8.88 -13.04 -10.11
CA LEU A 199 7.80 -13.95 -9.71
C LEU A 199 6.42 -13.46 -10.13
N LEU A 200 6.18 -12.13 -10.18
CA LEU A 200 4.92 -11.56 -10.66
C LEU A 200 4.60 -12.06 -12.08
N LYS A 201 3.38 -12.51 -12.34
CA LYS A 201 2.96 -13.09 -13.63
C LYS A 201 2.25 -12.08 -14.54
N SER A 202 2.25 -10.82 -14.20
CA SER A 202 1.72 -9.76 -15.06
C SER A 202 2.48 -9.66 -16.38
N SER A 203 1.73 -9.56 -17.48
CA SER A 203 2.27 -9.19 -18.79
C SER A 203 2.53 -7.69 -18.95
N GLN A 204 1.98 -6.88 -18.04
CA GLN A 204 2.09 -5.42 -18.01
C GLN A 204 2.83 -4.97 -16.75
N LYS A 205 3.99 -5.58 -16.47
CA LYS A 205 4.84 -5.18 -15.35
C LYS A 205 6.11 -4.49 -15.81
N ARG A 206 6.54 -3.48 -15.07
CA ARG A 206 7.85 -2.84 -15.28
C ARG A 206 8.52 -2.52 -13.95
N ILE A 207 9.84 -2.59 -13.94
CA ILE A 207 10.66 -2.19 -12.81
C ILE A 207 11.40 -0.90 -13.14
N VAL A 208 11.39 0.05 -12.22
CA VAL A 208 12.07 1.35 -12.37
C VAL A 208 12.96 1.59 -11.17
N LYS A 209 14.19 2.00 -11.43
CA LYS A 209 15.22 2.27 -10.42
C LYS A 209 15.43 3.77 -10.26
N TYR A 210 15.44 4.23 -9.01
CA TYR A 210 15.68 5.64 -8.66
C TYR A 210 16.93 5.78 -7.82
N GLN A 211 17.55 6.95 -7.87
CA GLN A 211 18.69 7.31 -7.01
C GLN A 211 18.29 7.35 -5.53
N GLY A 212 19.26 7.09 -4.65
CA GLY A 212 19.15 7.20 -3.21
C GLY A 212 18.93 5.88 -2.47
N GLY A 213 18.94 5.97 -1.15
CA GLY A 213 18.76 4.85 -0.22
C GLY A 213 17.28 4.55 0.07
N HIS A 214 17.03 3.71 1.09
CA HIS A 214 15.69 3.27 1.50
C HIS A 214 14.89 4.38 2.18
N THR A 215 14.38 5.32 1.40
CA THR A 215 13.59 6.47 1.88
C THR A 215 12.27 6.56 1.14
N ASP A 216 11.29 7.24 1.73
CA ASP A 216 9.98 7.45 1.12
C ASP A 216 10.09 8.04 -0.30
N PRO A 217 9.27 7.54 -1.26
CA PRO A 217 9.23 8.06 -2.62
C PRO A 217 8.91 9.54 -2.68
N LYS A 218 9.71 10.30 -3.44
CA LYS A 218 9.51 11.72 -3.70
C LYS A 218 9.90 12.07 -5.14
N GLY A 219 9.51 13.26 -5.60
CA GLY A 219 9.89 13.78 -6.91
C GLY A 219 9.48 12.84 -8.04
N ALA A 220 10.42 12.44 -8.90
CA ALA A 220 10.14 11.60 -10.06
C ALA A 220 9.54 10.24 -9.70
N GLN A 221 9.97 9.63 -8.58
CA GLN A 221 9.45 8.33 -8.14
C GLN A 221 7.97 8.44 -7.74
N LEU A 222 7.60 9.45 -6.96
CA LEU A 222 6.20 9.69 -6.57
C LEU A 222 5.35 10.03 -7.80
N LYS A 223 5.85 10.94 -8.66
CA LYS A 223 5.14 11.37 -9.87
C LYS A 223 4.83 10.19 -10.80
N GLU A 224 5.79 9.30 -11.05
CA GLU A 224 5.58 8.14 -11.92
C GLU A 224 4.57 7.15 -11.32
N ALA A 225 4.55 6.99 -10.00
CA ALA A 225 3.54 6.18 -9.32
C ALA A 225 2.13 6.76 -9.52
N VAL A 226 1.99 8.08 -9.39
CA VAL A 226 0.71 8.79 -9.61
C VAL A 226 0.24 8.67 -11.06
N GLU A 227 1.12 8.91 -12.03
CA GLU A 227 0.82 8.75 -13.47
C GLU A 227 0.40 7.32 -13.82
N PHE A 228 1.08 6.32 -13.21
CA PHE A 228 0.70 4.92 -13.39
C PHE A 228 -0.70 4.64 -12.83
N LEU A 229 -1.00 5.05 -11.60
CA LEU A 229 -2.32 4.86 -11.00
C LEU A 229 -3.43 5.58 -11.79
N GLN A 230 -3.16 6.81 -12.24
CA GLN A 230 -4.07 7.56 -13.08
C GLN A 230 -4.42 6.81 -14.37
N THR A 231 -3.43 6.19 -15.02
CA THR A 231 -3.62 5.45 -16.28
C THR A 231 -4.62 4.30 -16.15
N TYR A 232 -4.71 3.67 -14.98
CA TYR A 232 -5.58 2.51 -14.76
C TYR A 232 -6.87 2.82 -14.02
N LEU A 233 -7.02 4.01 -13.45
CA LEU A 233 -8.19 4.38 -12.65
C LEU A 233 -9.02 5.50 -13.26
N VAL A 234 -8.44 6.34 -14.11
CA VAL A 234 -9.12 7.50 -14.71
C VAL A 234 -9.16 7.33 -16.22
N PHE A 235 -10.35 7.26 -16.80
CA PHE A 235 -10.61 7.09 -18.23
C PHE A 235 -11.15 8.39 -18.81
#